data_9b3a65200eff6e48a0f1e5d14003196c
#
_entry.id   9b3a65200eff6e48a0f1e5d14003196c
#
_cell.length_a   1.000
_cell.length_b   1.000
_cell.length_c   1.000
_cell.angle_alpha   90.00
_cell.angle_beta   90.00
_cell.angle_gamma   90.00
#
_symmetry.space_group_name_H-M   'P 1'
#
loop_
_entity.id
_entity.type
_entity.pdbx_description
1 polymer ?
#
loop_
_entity_poly.entity_id
_entity_poly.type
_entity_poly.pdbx_seq_one_letter_code
_entity_poly.pdbx_strand_id
1 'polypeptide(L)'
;MKHYNIQNYIRYKKDVEDTIKRIELKEHFSLYDRDQLVTLFLPLVENLARKFATSQQASGVMAITDLIQEGALNLIKAIDRIHWDTINESEDQEKTIKSFLSKRIKGGIRRAIDINRGQMRLPEHVTNEIRRNFGKDKMAVAMFFNSIFLSIDEKPKQDEDMIYQIPDKSEPYNLEMLNAYLDSLLKKYLDEKEYN
;
A
#
# COMPACT_ATOMS: atom_id res chain seq x y z
N MET A 1 7.68 -4.17 -11.19
CA MET A 1 6.31 -4.73 -11.01
C MET A 1 6.46 -6.13 -10.47
N LYS A 2 5.94 -6.43 -9.29
CA LYS A 2 6.13 -7.72 -8.63
C LYS A 2 5.36 -8.80 -9.41
N HIS A 3 6.04 -9.54 -10.29
CA HIS A 3 5.48 -10.65 -11.07
C HIS A 3 4.83 -11.76 -10.22
N TYR A 4 5.19 -11.83 -8.94
CA TYR A 4 4.73 -12.82 -8.00
C TYR A 4 3.22 -12.79 -7.72
N ASN A 5 2.58 -11.66 -7.94
CA ASN A 5 1.20 -11.43 -7.51
C ASN A 5 0.14 -11.73 -8.58
N ILE A 6 0.52 -11.79 -9.86
CA ILE A 6 -0.45 -11.92 -10.96
C ILE A 6 -1.02 -13.34 -11.02
N GLN A 7 -0.18 -14.37 -10.88
CA GLN A 7 -0.63 -15.77 -10.95
C GLN A 7 -1.56 -16.12 -9.78
N ASN A 8 -1.22 -15.69 -8.57
CA ASN A 8 -2.07 -15.89 -7.40
C ASN A 8 -3.40 -15.16 -7.52
N TYR A 9 -3.40 -13.98 -8.11
CA TYR A 9 -4.61 -13.21 -8.36
C TYR A 9 -5.50 -13.88 -9.41
N ILE A 10 -4.95 -14.38 -10.50
CA ILE A 10 -5.70 -15.11 -11.54
C ILE A 10 -6.33 -16.38 -10.96
N ARG A 11 -5.56 -17.13 -10.14
CA ARG A 11 -6.04 -18.33 -9.47
C ARG A 11 -7.19 -18.01 -8.52
N TYR A 12 -7.03 -17.02 -7.67
CA TYR A 12 -8.09 -16.55 -6.76
C TYR A 12 -9.38 -16.22 -7.52
N LYS A 13 -9.26 -15.45 -8.61
CA LYS A 13 -10.42 -15.08 -9.41
C LYS A 13 -11.17 -16.29 -9.98
N LYS A 14 -10.44 -17.26 -10.51
CA LYS A 14 -11.00 -18.51 -11.03
C LYS A 14 -11.70 -19.31 -9.94
N ASP A 15 -11.06 -19.45 -8.78
CA ASP A 15 -11.62 -20.19 -7.64
C ASP A 15 -12.93 -19.53 -7.15
N VAL A 16 -13.00 -18.22 -7.10
CA VAL A 16 -14.22 -17.46 -6.74
C VAL A 16 -15.33 -17.68 -7.79
N GLU A 17 -15.02 -17.56 -9.08
CA GLU A 17 -15.98 -17.76 -10.17
C GLU A 17 -16.55 -19.20 -10.15
N ASP A 18 -15.71 -20.20 -9.94
CA ASP A 18 -16.12 -21.60 -9.89
C ASP A 18 -16.97 -21.91 -8.63
N THR A 19 -16.68 -21.24 -7.52
CA THR A 19 -17.50 -21.37 -6.30
C THR A 19 -18.87 -20.71 -6.46
N ILE A 20 -18.94 -19.53 -7.09
CA ILE A 20 -20.20 -18.84 -7.37
C ILE A 20 -21.11 -19.69 -8.26
N LYS A 21 -20.58 -20.35 -9.28
CA LYS A 21 -21.35 -21.23 -10.17
C LYS A 21 -22.02 -22.42 -9.45
N ARG A 22 -21.48 -22.83 -8.30
CA ARG A 22 -22.02 -23.92 -7.48
C ARG A 22 -23.15 -23.49 -6.54
N ILE A 23 -23.32 -22.17 -6.34
CA ILE A 23 -24.37 -21.62 -5.47
C ILE A 23 -25.69 -21.61 -6.24
N GLU A 24 -26.72 -22.27 -5.71
CA GLU A 24 -28.05 -22.20 -6.27
C GLU A 24 -28.65 -20.80 -6.13
N LEU A 25 -29.23 -20.30 -7.22
CA LEU A 25 -29.89 -19.00 -7.23
C LEU A 25 -31.21 -19.07 -6.45
N LYS A 26 -31.34 -18.17 -5.47
CA LYS A 26 -32.54 -18.01 -4.63
C LYS A 26 -33.27 -16.71 -4.96
N GLU A 27 -34.55 -16.67 -4.77
CA GLU A 27 -35.39 -15.49 -5.10
C GLU A 27 -35.03 -14.26 -4.27
N HIS A 28 -34.70 -14.46 -3.00
CA HIS A 28 -34.40 -13.38 -2.07
C HIS A 28 -33.01 -13.53 -1.43
N PHE A 29 -32.28 -12.43 -1.26
CA PHE A 29 -30.97 -12.44 -0.62
C PHE A 29 -31.00 -12.89 0.85
N SER A 30 -32.10 -12.72 1.53
CA SER A 30 -32.31 -13.19 2.91
C SER A 30 -32.33 -14.72 3.07
N LEU A 31 -32.49 -15.45 1.98
CA LEU A 31 -32.53 -16.91 1.99
C LEU A 31 -31.15 -17.55 1.87
N TYR A 32 -30.15 -16.78 1.46
CA TYR A 32 -28.78 -17.27 1.37
C TYR A 32 -28.14 -17.38 2.76
N ASP A 33 -27.34 -18.42 2.91
CA ASP A 33 -26.47 -18.52 4.08
C ASP A 33 -25.38 -17.41 4.07
N ARG A 34 -24.87 -17.09 5.25
CA ARG A 34 -23.83 -16.07 5.44
C ARG A 34 -22.65 -16.25 4.49
N ASP A 35 -22.14 -17.49 4.40
CA ASP A 35 -20.95 -17.80 3.58
C ASP A 35 -21.27 -17.75 2.08
N GLN A 36 -22.50 -18.11 1.69
CA GLN A 36 -22.99 -17.95 0.32
C GLN A 36 -23.06 -16.46 -0.07
N LEU A 37 -23.57 -15.61 0.82
CA LEU A 37 -23.63 -14.16 0.59
C LEU A 37 -22.22 -13.56 0.46
N VAL A 38 -21.30 -13.94 1.34
CA VAL A 38 -19.91 -13.50 1.25
C VAL A 38 -19.34 -13.85 -0.12
N THR A 39 -19.49 -15.10 -0.55
CA THR A 39 -18.95 -15.58 -1.82
C THR A 39 -19.58 -14.86 -3.02
N LEU A 40 -20.88 -14.63 -3.02
CA LEU A 40 -21.60 -13.92 -4.08
C LEU A 40 -21.13 -12.48 -4.25
N PHE A 41 -20.72 -11.80 -3.15
CA PHE A 41 -20.29 -10.41 -3.20
C PHE A 41 -18.78 -10.22 -3.25
N LEU A 42 -17.94 -11.28 -3.30
CA LEU A 42 -16.50 -11.17 -3.52
C LEU A 42 -16.12 -10.44 -4.83
N PRO A 43 -16.80 -10.65 -5.97
CA PRO A 43 -16.51 -9.90 -7.20
C PRO A 43 -16.74 -8.38 -7.04
N LEU A 44 -17.70 -7.98 -6.20
CA LEU A 44 -17.92 -6.57 -5.87
C LEU A 44 -16.71 -6.00 -5.12
N VAL A 45 -16.14 -6.75 -4.17
CA VAL A 45 -14.92 -6.35 -3.44
C VAL A 45 -13.76 -6.17 -4.42
N GLU A 46 -13.55 -7.12 -5.33
CA GLU A 46 -12.50 -7.05 -6.34
C GLU A 46 -12.63 -5.79 -7.20
N ASN A 47 -13.82 -5.52 -7.73
CA ASN A 47 -14.09 -4.35 -8.55
C ASN A 47 -13.84 -3.03 -7.80
N LEU A 48 -14.15 -3.00 -6.51
CA LEU A 48 -13.88 -1.84 -5.67
C LEU A 48 -12.39 -1.70 -5.34
N ALA A 49 -11.71 -2.79 -5.00
CA ALA A 49 -10.28 -2.80 -4.71
C ALA A 49 -9.44 -2.34 -5.90
N ARG A 50 -9.79 -2.75 -7.12
CA ARG A 50 -9.13 -2.28 -8.36
C ARG A 50 -9.12 -0.76 -8.49
N LYS A 51 -10.17 -0.07 -8.06
CA LYS A 51 -10.25 1.39 -8.13
C LYS A 51 -9.24 2.08 -7.20
N PHE A 52 -8.81 1.40 -6.15
CA PHE A 52 -7.80 1.90 -5.22
C PHE A 52 -6.38 1.46 -5.59
N ALA A 53 -6.23 0.40 -6.38
CA ALA A 53 -4.94 -0.15 -6.80
C ALA A 53 -4.37 0.49 -8.08
N THR A 54 -4.88 1.65 -8.51
CA THR A 54 -4.53 2.29 -9.78
C THR A 54 -3.10 2.81 -9.84
N SER A 55 -2.54 3.22 -8.71
CA SER A 55 -1.17 3.72 -8.63
C SER A 55 -0.56 3.46 -7.26
N GLN A 56 0.76 3.40 -7.18
CA GLN A 56 1.49 3.33 -5.92
C GLN A 56 1.21 4.54 -5.02
N GLN A 57 0.94 5.68 -5.62
CA GLN A 57 0.54 6.89 -4.88
C GLN A 57 -0.80 6.73 -4.18
N ALA A 58 -1.72 5.93 -4.75
CA ALA A 58 -3.03 5.68 -4.16
C ALA A 58 -2.99 4.62 -3.05
N SER A 59 -2.33 3.48 -3.29
CA SER A 59 -2.31 2.32 -2.37
C SER A 59 -1.03 2.21 -1.53
N GLY A 60 0.01 2.98 -1.86
CA GLY A 60 1.29 2.91 -1.18
C GLY A 60 1.99 1.57 -1.42
N VAL A 61 2.43 0.93 -0.34
CA VAL A 61 3.09 -0.38 -0.38
C VAL A 61 2.12 -1.55 -0.49
N MET A 62 0.81 -1.31 -0.34
CA MET A 62 -0.21 -2.35 -0.39
C MET A 62 -0.38 -2.88 -1.82
N ALA A 63 -0.37 -4.20 -1.96
CA ALA A 63 -0.69 -4.88 -3.20
C ALA A 63 -2.21 -4.98 -3.41
N ILE A 64 -2.65 -5.26 -4.64
CA ILE A 64 -4.08 -5.44 -4.93
C ILE A 64 -4.70 -6.58 -4.11
N THR A 65 -3.95 -7.64 -3.85
CA THR A 65 -4.38 -8.77 -3.00
C THR A 65 -4.66 -8.34 -1.58
N ASP A 66 -3.84 -7.44 -1.01
CA ASP A 66 -4.03 -6.92 0.34
C ASP A 66 -5.30 -6.07 0.41
N LEU A 67 -5.55 -5.25 -0.62
CA LEU A 67 -6.78 -4.45 -0.73
C LEU A 67 -8.03 -5.32 -0.86
N ILE A 68 -7.95 -6.43 -1.60
CA ILE A 68 -9.04 -7.39 -1.72
C ILE A 68 -9.31 -8.07 -0.37
N GLN A 69 -8.28 -8.50 0.35
CA GLN A 69 -8.43 -9.13 1.66
C GLN A 69 -9.04 -8.17 2.68
N GLU A 70 -8.56 -6.93 2.75
CA GLU A 70 -9.15 -5.91 3.61
C GLU A 70 -10.60 -5.58 3.22
N GLY A 71 -10.88 -5.54 1.93
CA GLY A 71 -12.24 -5.39 1.42
C GLY A 71 -13.14 -6.55 1.81
N ALA A 72 -12.66 -7.79 1.72
CA ALA A 72 -13.37 -9.00 2.11
C ALA A 72 -13.67 -9.05 3.63
N LEU A 73 -12.71 -8.67 4.47
CA LEU A 73 -12.94 -8.53 5.92
C LEU A 73 -14.06 -7.53 6.23
N ASN A 74 -14.09 -6.42 5.50
CA ASN A 74 -15.14 -5.42 5.69
C ASN A 74 -16.49 -5.85 5.06
N LEU A 75 -16.47 -6.65 4.00
CA LEU A 75 -17.67 -7.30 3.46
C LEU A 75 -18.31 -8.22 4.50
N ILE A 76 -17.53 -9.12 5.11
CA ILE A 76 -18.00 -10.04 6.16
C ILE A 76 -18.64 -9.26 7.31
N LYS A 77 -17.94 -8.25 7.84
CA LYS A 77 -18.47 -7.38 8.90
C LYS A 77 -19.72 -6.60 8.49
N ALA A 78 -19.87 -6.32 7.20
CA ALA A 78 -21.04 -5.61 6.68
C ALA A 78 -22.24 -6.56 6.54
N ILE A 79 -22.03 -7.79 6.10
CA ILE A 79 -23.07 -8.83 6.00
C ILE A 79 -23.67 -9.13 7.38
N ASP A 80 -22.83 -9.24 8.41
CA ASP A 80 -23.26 -9.46 9.80
C ASP A 80 -24.12 -8.31 10.36
N ARG A 81 -24.13 -7.14 9.70
CA ARG A 81 -24.87 -5.93 10.11
C ARG A 81 -25.98 -5.55 9.13
N ILE A 82 -26.40 -6.44 8.28
CA ILE A 82 -27.50 -6.20 7.36
C ILE A 82 -28.84 -6.17 8.14
N HIS A 83 -29.61 -5.12 7.91
CA HIS A 83 -31.00 -5.05 8.34
C HIS A 83 -31.88 -5.54 7.19
N TRP A 84 -32.31 -6.78 7.27
CA TRP A 84 -33.08 -7.44 6.21
C TRP A 84 -34.43 -6.79 5.94
N ASP A 85 -35.08 -6.25 6.96
CA ASP A 85 -36.34 -5.54 6.84
C ASP A 85 -36.25 -4.37 5.84
N THR A 86 -35.23 -3.55 5.98
CA THR A 86 -35.01 -2.42 5.08
C THR A 86 -34.70 -2.83 3.63
N ILE A 87 -34.05 -3.99 3.45
CA ILE A 87 -33.73 -4.51 2.11
C ILE A 87 -34.97 -5.10 1.47
N ASN A 88 -35.79 -5.85 2.24
CA ASN A 88 -37.00 -6.51 1.74
C ASN A 88 -38.10 -5.50 1.37
N GLU A 89 -38.16 -4.34 2.03
CA GLU A 89 -39.08 -3.23 1.74
C GLU A 89 -38.63 -2.40 0.50
N SER A 90 -37.40 -2.55 0.01
CA SER A 90 -36.92 -1.80 -1.13
C SER A 90 -37.44 -2.34 -2.46
N GLU A 91 -37.76 -1.46 -3.42
CA GLU A 91 -38.19 -1.82 -4.78
C GLU A 91 -37.14 -2.65 -5.53
N ASP A 92 -35.84 -2.37 -5.29
CA ASP A 92 -34.70 -3.04 -5.90
C ASP A 92 -33.74 -3.53 -4.79
N GLN A 93 -33.95 -4.77 -4.35
CA GLN A 93 -33.17 -5.39 -3.29
C GLN A 93 -31.67 -5.50 -3.68
N GLU A 94 -31.39 -5.83 -4.95
CA GLU A 94 -30.02 -6.02 -5.41
C GLU A 94 -29.22 -4.69 -5.39
N LYS A 95 -29.82 -3.62 -5.86
CA LYS A 95 -29.21 -2.30 -5.85
C LYS A 95 -29.00 -1.77 -4.43
N THR A 96 -29.97 -1.98 -3.56
CA THR A 96 -29.93 -1.55 -2.16
C THR A 96 -28.81 -2.27 -1.41
N ILE A 97 -28.71 -3.61 -1.50
CA ILE A 97 -27.67 -4.39 -0.85
C ILE A 97 -26.28 -4.05 -1.41
N LYS A 98 -26.14 -3.92 -2.74
CA LYS A 98 -24.87 -3.51 -3.36
C LYS A 98 -24.43 -2.13 -2.92
N SER A 99 -25.35 -1.19 -2.81
CA SER A 99 -25.05 0.19 -2.32
C SER A 99 -24.58 0.17 -0.88
N PHE A 100 -25.29 -0.55 -0.02
CA PHE A 100 -24.95 -0.70 1.39
C PHE A 100 -23.56 -1.33 1.59
N LEU A 101 -23.30 -2.45 0.92
CA LEU A 101 -22.01 -3.16 1.00
C LEU A 101 -20.86 -2.31 0.42
N SER A 102 -21.09 -1.69 -0.75
CA SER A 102 -20.06 -0.85 -1.41
C SER A 102 -19.59 0.29 -0.53
N LYS A 103 -20.47 0.94 0.21
CA LYS A 103 -20.12 2.04 1.12
C LYS A 103 -19.19 1.57 2.24
N ARG A 104 -19.48 0.40 2.83
CA ARG A 104 -18.69 -0.18 3.92
C ARG A 104 -17.36 -0.73 3.44
N ILE A 105 -17.35 -1.46 2.33
CA ILE A 105 -16.14 -2.01 1.71
C ILE A 105 -15.18 -0.87 1.35
N LYS A 106 -15.64 0.18 0.66
CA LYS A 106 -14.82 1.35 0.33
C LYS A 106 -14.25 2.04 1.56
N GLY A 107 -15.07 2.19 2.61
CA GLY A 107 -14.62 2.76 3.89
C GLY A 107 -13.52 1.93 4.53
N GLY A 108 -13.68 0.60 4.54
CA GLY A 108 -12.69 -0.33 5.07
C GLY A 108 -11.37 -0.31 4.30
N ILE A 109 -11.44 -0.39 2.97
CA ILE A 109 -10.24 -0.31 2.11
C ILE A 109 -9.49 1.01 2.32
N ARG A 110 -10.20 2.15 2.37
CA ARG A 110 -9.56 3.45 2.62
C ARG A 110 -8.84 3.48 3.95
N ARG A 111 -9.48 2.98 5.01
CA ARG A 111 -8.88 2.93 6.34
C ARG A 111 -7.65 2.02 6.37
N ALA A 112 -7.71 0.87 5.71
CA ALA A 112 -6.58 -0.04 5.58
C ALA A 112 -5.40 0.62 4.85
N ILE A 113 -5.67 1.35 3.76
CA ILE A 113 -4.66 2.15 3.06
C ILE A 113 -4.06 3.20 3.98
N ASP A 114 -4.87 3.94 4.74
CA ASP A 114 -4.37 4.98 5.64
C ASP A 114 -3.44 4.44 6.72
N ILE A 115 -3.72 3.22 7.20
CA ILE A 115 -2.92 2.56 8.23
C ILE A 115 -1.63 1.95 7.66
N ASN A 116 -1.72 1.31 6.48
CA ASN A 116 -0.67 0.42 5.95
C ASN A 116 0.01 0.97 4.70
N ARG A 117 -0.26 2.22 4.33
CA ARG A 117 0.22 2.82 3.10
C ARG A 117 1.73 2.89 2.98
N GLY A 118 2.41 3.20 4.07
CA GLY A 118 3.84 3.42 4.12
C GLY A 118 4.52 2.57 5.18
N GLN A 119 5.85 2.51 5.13
CA GLN A 119 6.66 1.88 6.16
C GLN A 119 6.55 2.64 7.49
N MET A 120 6.34 3.96 7.43
CA MET A 120 6.02 4.76 8.61
C MET A 120 4.52 5.07 8.64
N ARG A 121 3.88 4.70 9.75
CA ARG A 121 2.46 4.96 9.97
C ARG A 121 2.22 6.42 10.34
N LEU A 122 1.35 7.09 9.58
CA LEU A 122 0.83 8.40 9.95
C LEU A 122 -0.49 8.25 10.71
N PRO A 123 -0.74 9.05 11.76
CA PRO A 123 -2.05 9.08 12.43
C PRO A 123 -3.18 9.45 11.46
N GLU A 124 -4.37 8.86 11.67
CA GLU A 124 -5.53 9.07 10.77
C GLU A 124 -5.94 10.55 10.66
N HIS A 125 -5.88 11.31 11.75
CA HIS A 125 -6.21 12.73 11.74
C HIS A 125 -5.26 13.54 10.86
N VAL A 126 -3.96 13.25 10.89
CA VAL A 126 -2.94 13.89 10.02
C VAL A 126 -3.20 13.55 8.55
N THR A 127 -3.50 12.30 8.24
CA THR A 127 -3.83 11.87 6.87
C THR A 127 -5.09 12.57 6.35
N ASN A 128 -6.10 12.72 7.19
CA ASN A 128 -7.33 13.43 6.84
C ASN A 128 -7.10 14.94 6.66
N GLU A 129 -6.25 15.53 7.48
CA GLU A 129 -5.87 16.95 7.35
C GLU A 129 -5.10 17.20 6.05
N ILE A 130 -4.13 16.34 5.73
CA ILE A 130 -3.39 16.39 4.47
C ILE A 130 -4.35 16.32 3.27
N ARG A 131 -5.35 15.43 3.30
CA ARG A 131 -6.34 15.32 2.23
C ARG A 131 -7.21 16.54 2.08
N ARG A 132 -7.63 17.16 3.20
CA ARG A 132 -8.44 18.40 3.18
C ARG A 132 -7.64 19.58 2.64
N ASN A 133 -6.37 19.65 2.98
CA ASN A 133 -5.47 20.75 2.65
C ASN A 133 -4.51 20.40 1.49
N PHE A 134 -4.83 19.36 0.69
CA PHE A 134 -3.97 18.90 -0.38
C PHE A 134 -3.59 20.03 -1.33
N GLY A 135 -2.29 20.26 -1.47
CA GLY A 135 -1.74 21.36 -2.29
C GLY A 135 -1.57 22.69 -1.57
N LYS A 136 -2.13 22.92 -0.39
CA LYS A 136 -1.94 24.17 0.39
C LYS A 136 -0.71 24.09 1.29
N ASP A 137 -0.48 22.94 1.94
CA ASP A 137 0.68 22.72 2.80
C ASP A 137 1.65 21.73 2.12
N LYS A 138 2.76 22.30 1.59
CA LYS A 138 3.81 21.53 0.91
C LYS A 138 4.53 20.56 1.86
N MET A 139 4.68 20.94 3.13
CA MET A 139 5.37 20.13 4.14
C MET A 139 4.55 18.87 4.47
N ALA A 140 3.26 19.03 4.71
CA ALA A 140 2.35 17.93 4.98
C ALA A 140 2.25 16.95 3.79
N VAL A 141 2.23 17.48 2.56
CA VAL A 141 2.27 16.67 1.33
C VAL A 141 3.59 15.90 1.23
N ALA A 142 4.71 16.54 1.52
CA ALA A 142 6.02 15.89 1.53
C ALA A 142 6.09 14.76 2.56
N MET A 143 5.60 14.96 3.79
CA MET A 143 5.52 13.91 4.81
C MET A 143 4.68 12.71 4.34
N PHE A 144 3.57 12.98 3.67
CA PHE A 144 2.70 11.94 3.13
C PHE A 144 3.40 11.07 2.08
N PHE A 145 4.17 11.67 1.18
CA PHE A 145 4.94 10.93 0.17
C PHE A 145 6.19 10.26 0.76
N ASN A 146 6.88 10.92 1.68
CA ASN A 146 8.09 10.38 2.32
C ASN A 146 7.81 9.22 3.29
N SER A 147 6.55 8.92 3.58
CA SER A 147 6.19 7.71 4.33
C SER A 147 6.45 6.40 3.54
N ILE A 148 6.67 6.51 2.22
CA ILE A 148 6.99 5.40 1.35
C ILE A 148 8.48 5.46 1.02
N PHE A 149 9.22 4.42 1.42
CA PHE A 149 10.64 4.31 1.11
C PHE A 149 10.87 3.66 -0.25
N LEU A 150 11.92 4.07 -0.93
CA LEU A 150 12.41 3.43 -2.14
C LEU A 150 13.42 2.34 -1.77
N SER A 151 13.53 1.32 -2.62
CA SER A 151 14.56 0.30 -2.45
C SER A 151 15.91 0.88 -2.88
N ILE A 152 16.95 0.66 -2.07
CA ILE A 152 18.33 1.04 -2.39
C ILE A 152 18.85 0.18 -3.56
N ASP A 153 18.37 -1.07 -3.65
CA ASP A 153 18.77 -2.03 -4.68
C ASP A 153 17.93 -1.91 -5.97
N GLU A 154 16.98 -0.96 -6.02
CA GLU A 154 16.17 -0.76 -7.23
C GLU A 154 17.00 -0.05 -8.30
N LYS A 155 17.27 -0.77 -9.39
CA LYS A 155 17.98 -0.21 -10.54
C LYS A 155 17.14 0.87 -11.22
N PRO A 156 17.71 2.05 -11.55
CA PRO A 156 17.01 3.06 -12.33
C PRO A 156 16.64 2.49 -13.71
N LYS A 157 15.41 2.77 -14.14
CA LYS A 157 14.84 2.22 -15.39
C LYS A 157 15.57 2.63 -16.68
N GLN A 158 16.50 3.57 -16.63
CA GLN A 158 17.21 4.11 -17.78
C GLN A 158 18.62 3.57 -17.98
N ASP A 159 19.25 3.03 -16.91
CA ASP A 159 20.60 2.45 -17.00
C ASP A 159 20.63 1.17 -16.17
N GLU A 160 20.69 0.01 -16.84
CA GLU A 160 20.71 -1.30 -16.18
C GLU A 160 21.93 -1.52 -15.28
N ASP A 161 22.99 -0.75 -15.48
CA ASP A 161 24.27 -0.88 -14.76
C ASP A 161 24.47 0.13 -13.63
N MET A 162 23.62 1.13 -13.49
CA MET A 162 23.72 2.10 -12.38
C MET A 162 22.99 1.60 -11.15
N ILE A 163 23.73 1.24 -10.13
CA ILE A 163 23.23 1.06 -8.75
C ILE A 163 23.16 2.45 -8.10
N TYR A 164 22.07 2.72 -7.39
CA TYR A 164 21.96 3.94 -6.58
C TYR A 164 23.11 3.95 -5.54
N GLN A 165 24.14 4.74 -5.80
CA GLN A 165 25.21 4.95 -4.84
C GLN A 165 24.80 6.09 -3.93
N ILE A 166 24.57 5.77 -2.67
CA ILE A 166 24.42 6.80 -1.63
C ILE A 166 25.81 7.27 -1.28
N PRO A 167 26.13 8.56 -1.52
CA PRO A 167 27.46 9.06 -1.18
C PRO A 167 27.68 8.96 0.33
N ASP A 168 28.75 8.32 0.71
CA ASP A 168 29.22 8.30 2.09
C ASP A 168 29.72 9.70 2.45
N LYS A 169 29.05 10.34 3.41
CA LYS A 169 29.45 11.68 3.91
C LYS A 169 30.41 11.60 5.09
N SER A 170 30.75 10.39 5.54
CA SER A 170 31.82 10.24 6.52
C SER A 170 33.12 10.69 5.87
N GLU A 171 33.88 11.49 6.56
CA GLU A 171 35.25 11.83 6.12
C GLU A 171 36.02 10.51 5.97
N PRO A 172 36.54 10.21 4.75
CA PRO A 172 37.09 8.91 4.43
C PRO A 172 38.35 8.53 5.25
N TYR A 173 38.92 9.49 5.93
CA TYR A 173 40.05 9.28 6.83
C TYR A 173 40.04 10.30 7.95
N ASN A 174 40.54 9.89 9.12
CA ASN A 174 40.85 10.82 10.18
C ASN A 174 42.00 11.71 9.66
N LEU A 175 41.66 12.93 9.22
CA LEU A 175 42.63 13.91 8.67
C LEU A 175 43.77 14.16 9.64
N GLU A 176 43.54 14.10 10.94
CA GLU A 176 44.58 14.22 11.95
C GLU A 176 45.58 13.07 11.87
N MET A 177 45.11 11.85 11.64
CA MET A 177 45.94 10.67 11.50
C MET A 177 46.76 10.71 10.20
N LEU A 178 46.15 11.18 9.11
CA LEU A 178 46.85 11.37 7.84
C LEU A 178 47.92 12.45 7.94
N ASN A 179 47.62 13.60 8.56
CA ASN A 179 48.54 14.69 8.77
C ASN A 179 49.71 14.26 9.68
N ALA A 180 49.42 13.54 10.78
CA ALA A 180 50.45 12.99 11.65
C ALA A 180 51.37 11.98 10.93
N TYR A 181 50.80 11.17 10.04
CA TYR A 181 51.60 10.25 9.21
C TYR A 181 52.47 10.99 8.20
N LEU A 182 51.89 11.99 7.51
CA LEU A 182 52.64 12.83 6.58
C LEU A 182 53.79 13.57 7.29
N ASP A 183 53.52 14.19 8.45
CA ASP A 183 54.53 14.85 9.27
C ASP A 183 55.67 13.90 9.67
N SER A 184 55.36 12.67 10.03
CA SER A 184 56.33 11.65 10.38
C SER A 184 57.22 11.26 9.19
N LEU A 185 56.62 11.18 7.98
CA LEU A 185 57.36 10.92 6.75
C LEU A 185 58.27 12.09 6.35
N LEU A 186 57.73 13.32 6.44
CA LEU A 186 58.51 14.52 6.10
C LEU A 186 59.71 14.66 7.03
N LYS A 187 59.55 14.46 8.33
CA LYS A 187 60.67 14.48 9.32
C LYS A 187 61.68 13.38 9.09
N LYS A 188 61.29 12.25 8.48
CA LYS A 188 62.17 11.13 8.20
C LYS A 188 63.04 11.34 6.95
N TYR A 189 62.50 12.03 5.95
CA TYR A 189 63.14 12.13 4.62
C TYR A 189 63.63 13.51 4.23
N LEU A 190 63.27 14.58 4.96
CA LEU A 190 63.70 15.94 4.73
C LEU A 190 64.64 16.38 5.84
N ASP A 191 65.63 17.19 5.45
CA ASP A 191 66.56 17.86 6.38
C ASP A 191 65.84 19.02 7.12
N GLU A 192 66.35 19.42 8.32
CA GLU A 192 65.74 20.50 9.13
C GLU A 192 65.49 21.81 8.35
N LYS A 193 66.26 22.09 7.32
CA LYS A 193 66.13 23.29 6.47
C LYS A 193 65.01 23.12 5.41
N GLU A 194 64.65 21.88 5.04
CA GLU A 194 63.67 21.59 4.04
C GLU A 194 62.27 21.32 4.68
N TYR A 195 62.28 21.06 5.99
CA TYR A 195 61.04 20.82 6.75
C TYR A 195 60.39 22.12 7.26
N ASN A 196 61.21 23.20 7.53
CA ASN A 196 60.68 24.51 7.93
C ASN A 196 60.38 25.37 6.71
#